data_d0ad531c67d75ee14e30d09a11558c25
#
_entry.id   d0ad531c67d75ee14e30d09a11558c25
#
_cell.length_a   1.000
_cell.length_b   1.000
_cell.length_c   1.000
_cell.angle_alpha   90.00
_cell.angle_beta   90.00
_cell.angle_gamma   90.00
#
_symmetry.space_group_name_H-M   'P 1'
#
loop_
_entity.id
_entity.type
_entity.pdbx_description
1 polymer ?
#
loop_
_entity_poly.entity_id
_entity_poly.type
_entity_poly.pdbx_seq_one_letter_code
_entity_poly.pdbx_strand_id
1 'polypeptide(L)'
;YRPTAWQALVRQFFMQYSCSSPYFLHIAEHFLHYLQQEYALSGDDPVFMLELAHYEWAELYLATKICASQQPVPADQVASVALQLSDLALVLAYPFAVHQISIDFQPVSAGDVQCYLLYRNSEDDVKFVLINQLTAALLQQLYQAPGATLEQLVQQLQPMLPQFDRQQLWQGAVSVMQSFAAKGVLMSFQAEQNSLP
;
A
#
# COMPACT_ATOMS: atom_id res chain seq x y z
N TYR A 1 8.50 -19.44 -11.31
CA TYR A 1 9.40 -19.10 -12.44
C TYR A 1 10.51 -20.14 -12.53
N ARG A 2 10.79 -20.63 -13.74
CA ARG A 2 11.89 -21.62 -13.93
C ARG A 2 13.22 -20.91 -13.66
N PRO A 3 14.15 -21.51 -12.92
CA PRO A 3 15.42 -20.85 -12.54
C PRO A 3 16.21 -20.27 -13.73
N THR A 4 16.17 -20.95 -14.89
CA THR A 4 16.84 -20.50 -16.11
C THR A 4 16.18 -19.27 -16.74
N ALA A 5 14.84 -19.17 -16.72
CA ALA A 5 14.09 -18.01 -17.22
C ALA A 5 14.31 -16.79 -16.31
N TRP A 6 14.32 -17.00 -15.00
CA TRP A 6 14.67 -15.94 -14.03
C TRP A 6 16.08 -15.39 -14.24
N GLN A 7 17.07 -16.27 -14.40
CA GLN A 7 18.45 -15.84 -14.65
C GLN A 7 18.58 -15.07 -15.99
N ALA A 8 17.84 -15.48 -17.01
CA ALA A 8 17.82 -14.77 -18.30
C ALA A 8 17.21 -13.38 -18.15
N LEU A 9 16.07 -13.25 -17.46
CA LEU A 9 15.40 -11.97 -17.18
C LEU A 9 16.31 -11.01 -16.40
N VAL A 10 16.90 -11.47 -15.29
CA VAL A 10 17.82 -10.67 -14.48
C VAL A 10 19.04 -10.22 -15.30
N ARG A 11 19.60 -11.12 -16.12
CA ARG A 11 20.72 -10.75 -17.01
C ARG A 11 20.30 -9.70 -18.04
N GLN A 12 19.14 -9.85 -18.63
CA GLN A 12 18.60 -8.88 -19.59
C GLN A 12 18.43 -7.50 -18.93
N PHE A 13 17.88 -7.45 -17.73
CA PHE A 13 17.77 -6.20 -16.95
C PHE A 13 19.14 -5.52 -16.80
N PHE A 14 20.16 -6.24 -16.30
CA PHE A 14 21.50 -5.65 -16.11
C PHE A 14 22.21 -5.27 -17.42
N MET A 15 21.82 -5.87 -18.54
CA MET A 15 22.38 -5.50 -19.86
C MET A 15 21.70 -4.29 -20.48
N GLN A 16 20.41 -4.10 -20.26
CA GLN A 16 19.59 -3.11 -20.94
C GLN A 16 19.29 -1.88 -20.07
N TYR A 17 19.15 -2.07 -18.77
CA TYR A 17 18.78 -1.02 -17.85
C TYR A 17 20.00 -0.41 -17.16
N SER A 18 20.17 0.92 -17.33
CA SER A 18 21.23 1.66 -16.63
C SER A 18 20.81 1.98 -15.21
N CYS A 19 21.26 1.18 -14.27
CA CYS A 19 21.08 1.49 -12.85
C CYS A 19 21.83 2.76 -12.48
N SER A 20 21.11 3.82 -12.19
CA SER A 20 21.68 5.15 -11.87
C SER A 20 22.21 5.25 -10.43
N SER A 21 21.87 4.31 -9.57
CA SER A 21 22.22 4.31 -8.15
C SER A 21 23.20 3.18 -7.80
N PRO A 22 24.26 3.48 -7.02
CA PRO A 22 25.17 2.47 -6.50
C PRO A 22 24.55 1.69 -5.30
N TYR A 23 23.42 2.11 -4.77
CA TYR A 23 22.79 1.50 -3.60
C TYR A 23 21.99 0.27 -4.00
N PHE A 24 22.32 -0.86 -3.35
CA PHE A 24 21.67 -2.14 -3.62
C PHE A 24 20.14 -2.12 -3.43
N LEU A 25 19.66 -1.34 -2.50
CA LEU A 25 18.22 -1.16 -2.25
C LEU A 25 17.46 -0.58 -3.45
N HIS A 26 18.09 0.30 -4.23
CA HIS A 26 17.48 0.88 -5.41
C HIS A 26 17.44 -0.07 -6.60
N ILE A 27 18.21 -1.17 -6.58
CA ILE A 27 18.16 -2.17 -7.66
C ILE A 27 16.78 -2.81 -7.76
N ALA A 28 16.14 -3.10 -6.62
CA ALA A 28 14.80 -3.69 -6.60
C ALA A 28 13.76 -2.73 -7.20
N GLU A 29 13.84 -1.43 -6.90
CA GLU A 29 12.99 -0.39 -7.48
C GLU A 29 13.22 -0.25 -8.99
N HIS A 30 14.49 -0.20 -9.41
CA HIS A 30 14.87 -0.15 -10.82
C HIS A 30 14.41 -1.40 -11.58
N PHE A 31 14.50 -2.57 -10.96
CA PHE A 31 14.03 -3.80 -11.57
C PHE A 31 12.50 -3.81 -11.71
N LEU A 32 11.77 -3.36 -10.70
CA LEU A 32 10.32 -3.19 -10.79
C LEU A 32 9.94 -2.22 -11.92
N HIS A 33 10.61 -1.06 -11.98
CA HIS A 33 10.39 -0.09 -13.05
C HIS A 33 10.67 -0.68 -14.43
N TYR A 34 11.77 -1.42 -14.58
CA TYR A 34 12.09 -2.14 -15.82
C TYR A 34 10.99 -3.12 -16.21
N LEU A 35 10.49 -3.92 -15.26
CA LEU A 35 9.39 -4.86 -15.51
C LEU A 35 8.10 -4.17 -15.97
N GLN A 36 7.83 -2.98 -15.43
CA GLN A 36 6.59 -2.25 -15.69
C GLN A 36 6.62 -1.43 -16.98
N GLN A 37 7.79 -0.93 -17.38
CA GLN A 37 7.92 0.07 -18.44
C GLN A 37 8.65 -0.42 -19.69
N GLU A 38 9.60 -1.33 -19.53
CA GLU A 38 10.53 -1.69 -20.59
C GLU A 38 10.45 -3.18 -20.98
N TYR A 39 10.11 -4.03 -20.03
CA TYR A 39 10.03 -5.48 -20.28
C TYR A 39 8.72 -5.83 -20.98
N ALA A 40 8.83 -6.44 -22.17
CA ALA A 40 7.68 -6.99 -22.86
C ALA A 40 7.34 -8.38 -22.30
N LEU A 41 6.25 -8.49 -21.55
CA LEU A 41 5.75 -9.75 -21.02
C LEU A 41 5.54 -10.76 -22.18
N SER A 42 6.05 -11.96 -22.01
CA SER A 42 5.86 -13.08 -22.92
C SER A 42 4.73 -13.99 -22.45
N GLY A 43 4.24 -14.86 -23.34
CA GLY A 43 3.24 -15.86 -22.96
C GLY A 43 3.71 -16.91 -21.95
N ASP A 44 5.02 -16.99 -21.72
CA ASP A 44 5.63 -17.90 -20.74
C ASP A 44 5.79 -17.25 -19.34
N ASP A 45 5.56 -15.93 -19.23
CA ASP A 45 5.64 -15.22 -17.95
C ASP A 45 4.37 -15.46 -17.13
N PRO A 46 4.48 -15.59 -15.80
CA PRO A 46 3.31 -15.68 -14.93
C PRO A 46 2.43 -14.43 -15.06
N VAL A 47 1.13 -14.60 -15.21
CA VAL A 47 0.16 -13.50 -15.36
C VAL A 47 0.14 -12.53 -14.17
N PHE A 48 0.62 -12.96 -13.02
CA PHE A 48 0.68 -12.21 -11.77
C PHE A 48 2.08 -11.62 -11.50
N MET A 49 3.00 -11.69 -12.44
CA MET A 49 4.42 -11.38 -12.21
C MET A 49 4.63 -9.94 -11.75
N LEU A 50 3.93 -8.99 -12.35
CA LEU A 50 4.09 -7.56 -12.02
C LEU A 50 3.53 -7.25 -10.63
N GLU A 51 2.38 -7.81 -10.30
CA GLU A 51 1.73 -7.61 -9.00
C GLU A 51 2.54 -8.23 -7.87
N LEU A 52 3.07 -9.43 -8.10
CA LEU A 52 3.95 -10.08 -7.12
C LEU A 52 5.25 -9.30 -6.93
N ALA A 53 5.89 -8.87 -8.03
CA ALA A 53 7.10 -8.06 -7.96
C ALA A 53 6.88 -6.73 -7.22
N HIS A 54 5.72 -6.08 -7.46
CA HIS A 54 5.35 -4.85 -6.73
C HIS A 54 5.07 -5.11 -5.26
N TYR A 55 4.41 -6.22 -4.92
CA TYR A 55 4.11 -6.62 -3.55
C TYR A 55 5.38 -6.85 -2.72
N GLU A 56 6.34 -7.60 -3.28
CA GLU A 56 7.65 -7.87 -2.66
C GLU A 56 8.49 -6.58 -2.53
N TRP A 57 8.48 -5.73 -3.57
CA TRP A 57 9.14 -4.43 -3.50
C TRP A 57 8.54 -3.52 -2.43
N ALA A 58 7.22 -3.51 -2.27
CA ALA A 58 6.54 -2.68 -1.29
C ALA A 58 6.95 -3.01 0.16
N GLU A 59 7.21 -4.29 0.46
CA GLU A 59 7.78 -4.71 1.74
C GLU A 59 9.15 -4.10 1.96
N LEU A 60 10.08 -4.29 1.00
CA LEU A 60 11.42 -3.74 1.06
C LEU A 60 11.41 -2.21 1.18
N TYR A 61 10.54 -1.56 0.40
CA TYR A 61 10.38 -0.10 0.45
C TYR A 61 10.00 0.37 1.84
N LEU A 62 8.98 -0.23 2.46
CA LEU A 62 8.55 0.14 3.81
C LEU A 62 9.61 -0.20 4.87
N ALA A 63 10.28 -1.35 4.74
CA ALA A 63 11.32 -1.77 5.68
C ALA A 63 12.51 -0.79 5.73
N THR A 64 12.79 -0.14 4.60
CA THR A 64 13.99 0.72 4.44
C THR A 64 13.69 2.20 4.38
N LYS A 65 12.42 2.59 4.24
CA LYS A 65 12.01 4.00 4.15
C LYS A 65 12.38 4.77 5.40
N ILE A 66 13.08 5.88 5.21
CA ILE A 66 13.34 6.88 6.26
C ILE A 66 12.27 7.97 6.12
N CYS A 67 11.58 8.28 7.22
CA CYS A 67 10.61 9.35 7.27
C CYS A 67 10.85 10.25 8.48
N ALA A 68 10.31 11.46 8.41
CA ALA A 68 10.26 12.36 9.57
C ALA A 68 9.36 11.77 10.66
N SER A 69 9.60 12.19 11.90
CA SER A 69 8.74 11.77 13.00
C SER A 69 7.33 12.33 12.81
N GLN A 70 6.34 11.45 12.82
CA GLN A 70 4.92 11.79 12.75
C GLN A 70 4.28 11.56 14.11
N GLN A 71 3.19 12.27 14.41
CA GLN A 71 2.45 12.13 15.67
C GLN A 71 1.31 11.12 15.52
N PRO A 72 1.39 9.93 16.14
CA PRO A 72 0.30 8.95 16.09
C PRO A 72 -0.99 9.53 16.69
N VAL A 73 -2.12 9.18 16.09
CA VAL A 73 -3.44 9.54 16.63
C VAL A 73 -3.83 8.53 17.71
N PRO A 74 -4.17 8.97 18.94
CA PRO A 74 -4.81 8.10 19.92
C PRO A 74 -6.13 7.52 19.36
N ALA A 75 -6.39 6.24 19.63
CA ALA A 75 -7.55 5.55 19.05
C ALA A 75 -8.89 6.21 19.42
N ASP A 76 -9.00 6.79 20.62
CA ASP A 76 -10.18 7.51 21.10
C ASP A 76 -10.37 8.89 20.43
N GLN A 77 -9.36 9.42 19.74
CA GLN A 77 -9.40 10.73 19.11
C GLN A 77 -9.64 10.70 17.59
N VAL A 78 -9.70 9.53 16.96
CA VAL A 78 -9.83 9.41 15.49
C VAL A 78 -11.06 10.12 14.91
N ALA A 79 -12.11 10.29 15.71
CA ALA A 79 -13.35 10.94 15.29
C ALA A 79 -13.31 12.48 15.41
N SER A 80 -12.33 13.04 16.13
CA SER A 80 -12.32 14.46 16.52
C SER A 80 -11.14 15.26 15.96
N VAL A 81 -10.18 14.60 15.30
CA VAL A 81 -8.98 15.26 14.78
C VAL A 81 -8.89 15.15 13.26
N ALA A 82 -8.11 16.04 12.66
CA ALA A 82 -7.70 15.91 11.27
C ALA A 82 -6.67 14.78 11.15
N LEU A 83 -6.87 13.89 10.18
CA LEU A 83 -6.13 12.65 10.01
C LEU A 83 -5.20 12.70 8.81
N GLN A 84 -4.16 11.91 8.87
CA GLN A 84 -3.37 11.52 7.70
C GLN A 84 -2.92 10.06 7.83
N LEU A 85 -2.64 9.44 6.71
CA LEU A 85 -2.02 8.12 6.68
C LEU A 85 -0.55 8.26 7.09
N SER A 86 -0.02 7.29 7.84
CA SER A 86 1.42 7.21 8.13
C SER A 86 2.21 7.14 6.83
N ASP A 87 3.34 7.83 6.74
CA ASP A 87 4.29 7.69 5.63
C ASP A 87 4.86 6.27 5.52
N LEU A 88 4.72 5.49 6.60
CA LEU A 88 5.11 4.08 6.67
C LEU A 88 3.92 3.14 6.45
N ALA A 89 2.91 3.58 5.72
CA ALA A 89 1.75 2.76 5.35
C ALA A 89 1.45 2.89 3.86
N LEU A 90 1.04 1.78 3.24
CA LEU A 90 0.64 1.68 1.84
C LEU A 90 -0.69 0.94 1.73
N VAL A 91 -1.58 1.43 0.88
CA VAL A 91 -2.81 0.73 0.51
C VAL A 91 -2.64 0.21 -0.91
N LEU A 92 -2.68 -1.10 -1.06
CA LEU A 92 -2.43 -1.79 -2.32
C LEU A 92 -3.66 -2.59 -2.74
N ALA A 93 -3.86 -2.75 -4.04
CA ALA A 93 -4.95 -3.55 -4.59
C ALA A 93 -4.45 -4.33 -5.81
N TYR A 94 -4.70 -5.64 -5.82
CA TYR A 94 -4.28 -6.52 -6.90
C TYR A 94 -5.41 -7.43 -7.36
N PRO A 95 -5.49 -7.77 -8.65
CA PRO A 95 -6.45 -8.74 -9.17
C PRO A 95 -6.04 -10.20 -8.89
N PHE A 96 -5.02 -10.40 -8.06
CA PHE A 96 -4.50 -11.70 -7.66
C PHE A 96 -4.32 -11.75 -6.14
N ALA A 97 -4.51 -12.93 -5.55
CA ALA A 97 -4.20 -13.18 -4.14
C ALA A 97 -2.68 -13.35 -3.95
N VAL A 98 -1.91 -12.25 -4.13
CA VAL A 98 -0.43 -12.28 -4.16
C VAL A 98 0.19 -12.90 -2.92
N HIS A 99 -0.45 -12.73 -1.75
CA HIS A 99 -0.02 -13.30 -0.46
C HIS A 99 -0.09 -14.84 -0.39
N GLN A 100 -0.77 -15.49 -1.35
CA GLN A 100 -0.91 -16.93 -1.43
C GLN A 100 -0.03 -17.55 -2.51
N ILE A 101 0.55 -16.73 -3.39
CA ILE A 101 1.36 -17.22 -4.50
C ILE A 101 2.54 -18.01 -3.96
N SER A 102 2.66 -19.25 -4.44
CA SER A 102 3.70 -20.19 -4.04
C SER A 102 3.98 -21.17 -5.19
N ILE A 103 4.88 -22.13 -4.95
CA ILE A 103 5.12 -23.22 -5.90
C ILE A 103 3.84 -24.02 -6.18
N ASP A 104 2.99 -24.18 -5.15
CA ASP A 104 1.77 -24.99 -5.21
C ASP A 104 0.53 -24.19 -5.61
N PHE A 105 0.59 -22.85 -5.57
CA PHE A 105 -0.52 -21.98 -5.92
C PHE A 105 -0.08 -20.87 -6.87
N GLN A 106 -0.40 -21.03 -8.14
CA GLN A 106 -0.10 -20.07 -9.20
C GLN A 106 -1.37 -19.80 -10.01
N PRO A 107 -2.05 -18.65 -9.78
CA PRO A 107 -3.24 -18.31 -10.54
C PRO A 107 -2.91 -18.13 -12.02
N VAL A 108 -3.81 -18.60 -12.89
CA VAL A 108 -3.66 -18.50 -14.36
C VAL A 108 -4.49 -17.36 -14.97
N SER A 109 -5.31 -16.70 -14.17
CA SER A 109 -6.15 -15.56 -14.57
C SER A 109 -6.41 -14.65 -13.38
N ALA A 110 -6.73 -13.38 -13.66
CA ALA A 110 -7.20 -12.43 -12.67
C ALA A 110 -8.49 -12.94 -11.99
N GLY A 111 -8.61 -12.65 -10.70
CA GLY A 111 -9.78 -12.93 -9.88
C GLY A 111 -10.35 -11.66 -9.25
N ASP A 112 -11.05 -11.82 -8.14
CA ASP A 112 -11.54 -10.68 -7.37
C ASP A 112 -10.38 -9.85 -6.81
N VAL A 113 -10.55 -8.52 -6.84
CA VAL A 113 -9.54 -7.59 -6.34
C VAL A 113 -9.35 -7.81 -4.84
N GLN A 114 -8.11 -8.09 -4.46
CA GLN A 114 -7.66 -8.22 -3.08
C GLN A 114 -6.99 -6.91 -2.66
N CYS A 115 -7.44 -6.35 -1.54
CA CYS A 115 -6.89 -5.11 -1.00
C CYS A 115 -6.03 -5.39 0.23
N TYR A 116 -4.91 -4.71 0.32
CA TYR A 116 -3.93 -4.87 1.40
C TYR A 116 -3.58 -3.52 2.00
N LEU A 117 -3.43 -3.51 3.32
CA LEU A 117 -2.73 -2.47 4.04
C LEU A 117 -1.38 -3.04 4.48
N LEU A 118 -0.30 -2.45 3.98
CA LEU A 118 1.05 -2.70 4.45
C LEU A 118 1.45 -1.54 5.35
N TYR A 119 2.09 -1.82 6.48
CA TYR A 119 2.62 -0.77 7.34
C TYR A 119 3.80 -1.27 8.15
N ARG A 120 4.74 -0.37 8.45
CA ARG A 120 5.82 -0.64 9.38
C ARG A 120 5.40 -0.19 10.77
N ASN A 121 5.43 -1.13 11.73
CA ASN A 121 5.04 -0.87 13.11
C ASN A 121 6.17 -0.20 13.92
N SER A 122 5.92 0.04 15.20
CA SER A 122 6.89 0.64 16.12
C SER A 122 8.08 -0.26 16.48
N GLU A 123 8.03 -1.54 16.11
CA GLU A 123 9.11 -2.52 16.28
C GLU A 123 9.95 -2.67 15.00
N ASP A 124 9.73 -1.79 14.03
CA ASP A 124 10.33 -1.81 12.69
C ASP A 124 9.98 -3.04 11.83
N ASP A 125 8.92 -3.77 12.19
CA ASP A 125 8.41 -4.88 11.40
C ASP A 125 7.40 -4.39 10.35
N VAL A 126 7.52 -4.85 9.12
CA VAL A 126 6.48 -4.66 8.10
C VAL A 126 5.37 -5.68 8.32
N LYS A 127 4.16 -5.19 8.45
CA LYS A 127 2.94 -5.98 8.65
C LYS A 127 2.04 -5.89 7.42
N PHE A 128 1.42 -7.01 7.08
CA PHE A 128 0.48 -7.16 5.97
C PHE A 128 -0.90 -7.48 6.52
N VAL A 129 -1.89 -6.70 6.14
CA VAL A 129 -3.28 -6.89 6.54
C VAL A 129 -4.16 -6.94 5.30
N LEU A 130 -4.87 -8.04 5.12
CA LEU A 130 -5.92 -8.11 4.11
C LEU A 130 -7.10 -7.26 4.59
N ILE A 131 -7.53 -6.31 3.77
CA ILE A 131 -8.63 -5.40 4.07
C ILE A 131 -9.72 -5.52 3.00
N ASN A 132 -10.95 -5.18 3.35
CA ASN A 132 -12.03 -5.14 2.35
C ASN A 132 -11.93 -3.86 1.50
N GLN A 133 -12.62 -3.86 0.36
CA GLN A 133 -12.61 -2.75 -0.60
C GLN A 133 -13.11 -1.43 0.01
N LEU A 134 -14.07 -1.49 0.93
CA LEU A 134 -14.57 -0.29 1.61
C LEU A 134 -13.49 0.35 2.50
N THR A 135 -12.80 -0.48 3.28
CA THR A 135 -11.67 -0.03 4.09
C THR A 135 -10.54 0.54 3.23
N ALA A 136 -10.24 -0.13 2.11
CA ALA A 136 -9.25 0.37 1.15
C ALA A 136 -9.66 1.73 0.58
N ALA A 137 -10.93 1.91 0.20
CA ALA A 137 -11.44 3.18 -0.30
C ALA A 137 -11.34 4.30 0.75
N LEU A 138 -11.67 4.01 2.02
CA LEU A 138 -11.54 4.96 3.12
C LEU A 138 -10.10 5.44 3.33
N LEU A 139 -9.15 4.50 3.38
CA LEU A 139 -7.74 4.82 3.54
C LEU A 139 -7.16 5.51 2.29
N GLN A 140 -7.61 5.13 1.10
CA GLN A 140 -7.19 5.78 -0.15
C GLN A 140 -7.68 7.23 -0.24
N GLN A 141 -8.92 7.51 0.21
CA GLN A 141 -9.40 8.90 0.31
C GLN A 141 -8.57 9.71 1.30
N LEU A 142 -8.23 9.12 2.46
CA LEU A 142 -7.36 9.80 3.43
C LEU A 142 -5.97 10.08 2.85
N TYR A 143 -5.41 9.14 2.08
CA TYR A 143 -4.14 9.33 1.38
C TYR A 143 -4.17 10.48 0.38
N GLN A 144 -5.28 10.62 -0.36
CA GLN A 144 -5.47 11.68 -1.35
C GLN A 144 -5.81 13.04 -0.73
N ALA A 145 -6.40 13.05 0.46
CA ALA A 145 -6.83 14.25 1.17
C ALA A 145 -6.31 14.26 2.63
N PRO A 146 -4.98 14.37 2.82
CA PRO A 146 -4.42 14.47 4.17
C PRO A 146 -4.99 15.70 4.88
N GLY A 147 -5.34 15.54 6.16
CA GLY A 147 -6.04 16.55 6.94
C GLY A 147 -7.57 16.45 6.92
N ALA A 148 -8.13 15.49 6.19
CA ALA A 148 -9.56 15.22 6.27
C ALA A 148 -9.95 14.67 7.65
N THR A 149 -11.13 15.07 8.14
CA THR A 149 -11.75 14.46 9.32
C THR A 149 -12.47 13.17 8.93
N LEU A 150 -12.67 12.28 9.89
CA LEU A 150 -13.42 11.05 9.65
C LEU A 150 -14.83 11.33 9.13
N GLU A 151 -15.47 12.41 9.59
CA GLU A 151 -16.80 12.82 9.11
C GLU A 151 -16.79 13.16 7.63
N GLN A 152 -15.78 13.90 7.16
CA GLN A 152 -15.63 14.25 5.74
C GLN A 152 -15.41 13.00 4.88
N LEU A 153 -14.57 12.07 5.35
CA LEU A 153 -14.31 10.80 4.64
C LEU A 153 -15.59 9.95 4.52
N VAL A 154 -16.37 9.81 5.59
CA VAL A 154 -17.66 9.08 5.58
C VAL A 154 -18.67 9.76 4.68
N GLN A 155 -18.73 11.10 4.70
CA GLN A 155 -19.64 11.87 3.82
C GLN A 155 -19.31 11.65 2.33
N GLN A 156 -18.04 11.56 1.99
CA GLN A 156 -17.61 11.30 0.60
C GLN A 156 -17.90 9.85 0.15
N LEU A 157 -17.85 8.89 1.07
CA LEU A 157 -18.15 7.48 0.76
C LEU A 157 -19.64 7.17 0.66
N GLN A 158 -20.47 7.90 1.38
CA GLN A 158 -21.91 7.62 1.48
C GLN A 158 -22.64 7.51 0.12
N PRO A 159 -22.40 8.37 -0.89
CA PRO A 159 -23.03 8.23 -2.20
C PRO A 159 -22.69 6.96 -2.95
N MET A 160 -21.52 6.37 -2.64
CA MET A 160 -21.02 5.13 -3.26
C MET A 160 -21.59 3.87 -2.61
N LEU A 161 -22.24 4.02 -1.45
CA LEU A 161 -22.70 2.94 -0.59
C LEU A 161 -24.17 3.15 -0.14
N PRO A 162 -25.12 3.28 -1.09
CA PRO A 162 -26.50 3.61 -0.79
C PRO A 162 -27.23 2.54 0.03
N GLN A 163 -26.68 1.32 0.12
CA GLN A 163 -27.23 0.21 0.92
C GLN A 163 -26.96 0.37 2.43
N PHE A 164 -26.07 1.28 2.84
CA PHE A 164 -25.79 1.56 4.25
C PHE A 164 -26.31 2.94 4.62
N ASP A 165 -26.92 3.05 5.78
CA ASP A 165 -27.24 4.36 6.34
C ASP A 165 -25.98 5.05 6.90
N ARG A 166 -26.09 6.37 7.12
CA ARG A 166 -24.95 7.17 7.61
C ARG A 166 -24.45 6.70 8.97
N GLN A 167 -25.32 6.24 9.82
CA GLN A 167 -24.92 5.79 11.17
C GLN A 167 -24.15 4.48 11.11
N GLN A 168 -24.55 3.54 10.26
CA GLN A 168 -23.85 2.29 10.03
C GLN A 168 -22.44 2.54 9.45
N LEU A 169 -22.34 3.42 8.44
CA LEU A 169 -21.04 3.80 7.85
C LEU A 169 -20.15 4.48 8.89
N TRP A 170 -20.69 5.38 9.67
CA TRP A 170 -19.95 6.07 10.72
C TRP A 170 -19.40 5.11 11.76
N GLN A 171 -20.23 4.24 12.32
CA GLN A 171 -19.80 3.25 13.33
C GLN A 171 -18.74 2.31 12.79
N GLY A 172 -18.92 1.81 11.56
CA GLY A 172 -17.95 0.95 10.90
C GLY A 172 -16.61 1.68 10.67
N ALA A 173 -16.66 2.91 10.18
CA ALA A 173 -15.47 3.73 9.94
C ALA A 173 -14.73 4.04 11.25
N VAL A 174 -15.42 4.45 12.31
CA VAL A 174 -14.82 4.70 13.63
C VAL A 174 -14.11 3.46 14.13
N SER A 175 -14.77 2.29 14.12
CA SER A 175 -14.18 1.04 14.61
C SER A 175 -12.92 0.64 13.85
N VAL A 176 -12.95 0.73 12.52
CA VAL A 176 -11.80 0.41 11.66
C VAL A 176 -10.64 1.39 11.90
N MET A 177 -10.93 2.69 11.92
CA MET A 177 -9.90 3.71 12.10
C MET A 177 -9.29 3.66 13.50
N GLN A 178 -10.07 3.35 14.55
CA GLN A 178 -9.53 3.09 15.88
C GLN A 178 -8.55 1.91 15.90
N SER A 179 -8.89 0.82 15.21
CA SER A 179 -8.00 -0.33 15.07
C SER A 179 -6.69 0.03 14.36
N PHE A 180 -6.75 0.90 13.35
CA PHE A 180 -5.56 1.34 12.61
C PHE A 180 -4.74 2.39 13.38
N ALA A 181 -5.38 3.27 14.13
CA ALA A 181 -4.69 4.18 15.03
C ALA A 181 -3.86 3.42 16.07
N ALA A 182 -4.45 2.39 16.68
CA ALA A 182 -3.75 1.52 17.65
C ALA A 182 -2.54 0.78 17.05
N LYS A 183 -2.49 0.63 15.72
CA LYS A 183 -1.38 0.00 14.98
C LYS A 183 -0.34 1.01 14.47
N GLY A 184 -0.52 2.31 14.73
CA GLY A 184 0.36 3.35 14.23
C GLY A 184 0.21 3.64 12.73
N VAL A 185 -0.93 3.29 12.13
CA VAL A 185 -1.22 3.56 10.71
C VAL A 185 -1.75 4.97 10.49
N LEU A 186 -2.35 5.58 11.52
CA LEU A 186 -2.94 6.90 11.43
C LEU A 186 -2.16 7.92 12.25
N MET A 187 -1.93 9.08 11.65
CA MET A 187 -1.22 10.21 12.23
C MET A 187 -2.14 11.43 12.32
N SER A 188 -1.90 12.28 13.31
CA SER A 188 -2.51 13.61 13.37
C SER A 188 -1.95 14.47 12.25
N PHE A 189 -2.83 15.05 11.46
CA PHE A 189 -2.40 16.00 10.44
C PHE A 189 -1.97 17.30 11.11
N GLN A 190 -0.74 17.70 10.86
CA GLN A 190 -0.21 19.02 11.25
C GLN A 190 -0.07 19.81 9.95
N ALA A 191 -0.86 20.86 9.80
CA ALA A 191 -0.60 21.82 8.73
C ALA A 191 0.80 22.38 8.95
N GLU A 192 1.66 22.31 7.94
CA GLU A 192 2.96 22.96 7.99
C GLU A 192 2.72 24.43 8.34
N GLN A 193 3.13 24.83 9.54
CA GLN A 193 3.27 26.23 9.89
C GLN A 193 4.44 26.74 9.05
N ASN A 194 4.15 27.25 7.84
CA ASN A 194 5.09 28.07 7.10
C ASN A 194 5.37 29.31 7.95
N SER A 195 6.32 29.18 8.87
CA SER A 195 7.00 30.30 9.48
C SER A 195 7.86 30.89 8.38
N LEU A 196 7.29 31.82 7.61
CA LEU A 196 8.06 32.72 6.79
C LEU A 196 8.98 33.53 7.75
N PRO A 197 10.28 33.59 7.46
CA PRO A 197 11.19 34.47 8.17
C PRO A 197 10.91 35.94 7.94
#